data_c48dbada94849b2809d77bb1cd596a93
#
_entry.id   c48dbada94849b2809d77bb1cd596a93
#
_cell.length_a   1.000
_cell.length_b   1.000
_cell.length_c   1.000
_cell.angle_alpha   90.00
_cell.angle_beta   90.00
_cell.angle_gamma   90.00
#
_symmetry.space_group_name_H-M   'P 1'
#
loop_
_entity.id
_entity.type
_entity.pdbx_description
1 polymer ?
#
loop_
_entity_poly.entity_id
_entity_poly.type
_entity_poly.pdbx_seq_one_letter_code
_entity_poly.pdbx_strand_id
1 'polypeptide(L)'
;MGLFYVSKSTCVGGTVEVFSSNAEDGMKQTTEKSKMELPMSHFDQGPGGRRWSRHKIDVRLKVSFPNDGKNNYAFGRANSLSRGGIGAYIPCTIPVGTTVSLELTFPYSAKEARLEAVIRTCDGFRYGLEFMRLSDEVQEMIVKNCSGTELLQ
;
A
#
# COMPACT_ATOMS: atom_id res chain seq x y z
N MET A 1 38.20 22.20 6.42
CA MET A 1 37.24 22.12 7.55
C MET A 1 35.84 21.99 6.98
N GLY A 2 35.29 20.79 6.91
CA GLY A 2 33.98 20.52 6.39
C GLY A 2 33.01 20.21 7.54
N LEU A 3 31.98 21.01 7.70
CA LEU A 3 30.89 20.75 8.65
C LEU A 3 29.94 19.68 8.09
N PHE A 4 29.90 18.57 8.76
CA PHE A 4 28.87 17.56 8.56
C PHE A 4 27.59 18.01 9.28
N TYR A 5 26.55 18.30 8.51
CA TYR A 5 25.22 18.56 9.05
C TYR A 5 24.45 17.24 9.14
N VAL A 6 24.31 16.72 10.34
CA VAL A 6 23.51 15.55 10.63
C VAL A 6 22.10 16.04 10.95
N SER A 7 21.16 15.88 10.02
CA SER A 7 19.76 16.13 10.27
C SER A 7 19.13 14.91 10.95
N LYS A 8 18.88 15.04 12.23
CA LYS A 8 18.07 14.08 13.01
C LYS A 8 16.60 14.39 12.74
N SER A 9 15.92 13.53 11.99
CA SER A 9 14.47 13.57 11.87
C SER A 9 13.86 12.82 13.05
N THR A 10 13.37 13.57 14.02
CA THR A 10 12.64 13.05 15.18
C THR A 10 11.16 12.94 14.82
N CYS A 11 10.62 11.74 14.85
CA CYS A 11 9.17 11.54 14.81
C CYS A 11 8.57 11.98 16.13
N VAL A 12 7.89 13.12 16.13
CA VAL A 12 7.12 13.60 17.28
C VAL A 12 5.68 13.23 17.06
N GLY A 13 5.17 12.36 17.94
CA GLY A 13 3.75 12.07 18.05
C GLY A 13 2.99 13.28 18.55
N GLY A 14 2.12 13.83 17.71
CA GLY A 14 1.20 14.90 18.06
C GLY A 14 -0.04 14.34 18.72
N THR A 15 -0.18 14.57 20.02
CA THR A 15 -1.44 14.40 20.74
C THR A 15 -2.37 15.56 20.37
N VAL A 16 -3.51 15.26 19.78
CA VAL A 16 -4.56 16.26 19.50
C VAL A 16 -5.50 16.29 20.69
N GLU A 17 -5.46 17.34 21.48
CA GLU A 17 -6.46 17.62 22.48
C GLU A 17 -7.74 18.14 21.81
N VAL A 18 -8.83 17.42 22.03
CA VAL A 18 -10.16 17.82 21.58
C VAL A 18 -10.79 18.67 22.67
N PHE A 19 -10.95 19.97 22.43
CA PHE A 19 -11.77 20.84 23.27
C PHE A 19 -13.23 20.56 23.00
N SER A 20 -13.92 20.07 24.03
CA SER A 20 -15.37 19.99 24.09
C SER A 20 -15.94 21.32 24.60
N SER A 21 -16.75 21.97 23.80
CA SER A 21 -17.64 23.01 24.30
C SER A 21 -19.10 22.63 24.06
N ASN A 22 -19.80 22.41 25.17
CA ASN A 22 -21.22 22.22 25.23
C ASN A 22 -21.96 23.51 24.85
N ALA A 23 -23.01 23.37 24.05
CA ALA A 23 -24.18 24.23 24.13
C ALA A 23 -25.42 23.43 23.78
N GLU A 24 -26.33 23.34 24.74
CA GLU A 24 -27.67 22.78 24.65
C GLU A 24 -28.54 23.70 23.78
N ASP A 25 -29.43 23.16 22.96
CA ASP A 25 -30.87 23.27 23.14
C ASP A 25 -31.64 22.82 21.86
N GLY A 26 -32.81 22.20 22.07
CA GLY A 26 -33.91 22.31 21.12
C GLY A 26 -34.34 21.05 20.35
N MET A 27 -35.26 20.33 20.98
CA MET A 27 -36.23 19.34 20.48
C MET A 27 -36.76 19.58 19.06
N LYS A 28 -36.92 18.50 18.25
CA LYS A 28 -38.18 17.87 17.78
C LYS A 28 -37.90 16.88 16.67
N GLN A 29 -38.16 15.62 16.94
CA GLN A 29 -39.15 14.66 16.40
C GLN A 29 -39.24 14.49 14.88
N THR A 30 -39.06 13.20 14.54
CA THR A 30 -39.80 12.35 13.59
C THR A 30 -39.60 12.58 12.10
N THR A 31 -38.99 11.61 11.47
CA THR A 31 -39.72 10.77 10.48
C THR A 31 -38.90 9.50 10.16
N GLU A 32 -39.47 8.37 10.47
CA GLU A 32 -39.10 7.08 9.87
C GLU A 32 -39.20 7.20 8.36
N LYS A 33 -38.10 7.05 7.68
CA LYS A 33 -38.11 6.61 6.28
C LYS A 33 -37.29 5.35 6.19
N SER A 34 -37.99 4.28 5.89
CA SER A 34 -37.50 2.99 5.42
C SER A 34 -36.22 3.14 4.62
N LYS A 35 -35.09 2.90 5.28
CA LYS A 35 -33.84 2.76 4.60
C LYS A 35 -33.86 1.34 3.99
N MET A 36 -34.13 1.27 2.70
CA MET A 36 -33.85 0.09 1.92
C MET A 36 -32.36 -0.21 2.09
N GLU A 37 -32.03 -1.15 2.94
CA GLU A 37 -30.72 -1.74 3.02
C GLU A 37 -30.54 -2.57 1.75
N LEU A 38 -29.76 -2.01 0.84
CA LEU A 38 -29.16 -2.80 -0.22
C LEU A 38 -28.28 -3.87 0.44
N PRO A 39 -28.37 -5.14 0.03
CA PRO A 39 -27.50 -6.17 0.57
C PRO A 39 -26.07 -5.79 0.24
N MET A 40 -25.32 -5.38 1.26
CA MET A 40 -23.88 -5.28 1.17
C MET A 40 -23.36 -6.68 0.87
N SER A 41 -22.89 -6.86 -0.35
CA SER A 41 -22.16 -8.05 -0.74
C SER A 41 -21.13 -8.35 0.35
N HIS A 42 -21.19 -9.56 0.89
CA HIS A 42 -20.19 -10.13 1.78
C HIS A 42 -18.84 -10.06 1.07
N PHE A 43 -18.10 -8.98 1.32
CA PHE A 43 -16.67 -8.98 1.06
C PHE A 43 -16.06 -9.89 2.11
N ASP A 44 -15.57 -11.02 1.66
CA ASP A 44 -14.77 -11.95 2.43
C ASP A 44 -13.58 -11.19 3.03
N GLN A 45 -13.75 -10.69 4.25
CA GLN A 45 -12.67 -10.11 5.01
C GLN A 45 -11.84 -11.28 5.55
N GLY A 46 -10.77 -11.58 4.85
CA GLY A 46 -9.77 -12.52 5.35
C GLY A 46 -9.31 -12.14 6.77
N PRO A 47 -8.75 -13.08 7.54
CA PRO A 47 -8.37 -12.86 8.93
C PRO A 47 -7.45 -11.64 9.04
N GLY A 48 -7.91 -10.60 9.74
CA GLY A 48 -7.17 -9.36 9.96
C GLY A 48 -7.70 -8.12 9.25
N GLY A 49 -8.94 -8.11 8.70
CA GLY A 49 -9.56 -6.91 8.09
C GLY A 49 -8.93 -6.47 6.77
N ARG A 50 -8.17 -7.33 6.11
CA ARG A 50 -7.53 -7.05 4.83
C ARG A 50 -8.52 -7.27 3.68
N ARG A 51 -8.56 -6.32 2.76
CA ARG A 51 -9.43 -6.40 1.57
C ARG A 51 -9.05 -7.52 0.60
N TRP A 52 -7.76 -7.90 0.54
CA TRP A 52 -7.23 -8.87 -0.40
C TRP A 52 -6.32 -9.89 0.27
N SER A 53 -6.49 -11.16 -0.08
CA SER A 53 -5.59 -12.24 0.30
C SER A 53 -4.19 -11.99 -0.25
N ARG A 54 -3.17 -12.34 0.52
CA ARG A 54 -1.76 -12.22 0.13
C ARG A 54 -1.18 -13.59 -0.18
N HIS A 55 -0.38 -13.64 -1.21
CA HIS A 55 0.29 -14.83 -1.70
C HIS A 55 1.79 -14.65 -1.57
N LYS A 56 2.48 -15.71 -1.18
CA LYS A 56 3.93 -15.72 -1.08
C LYS A 56 4.53 -15.74 -2.48
N ILE A 57 5.43 -14.82 -2.74
CA ILE A 57 6.24 -14.79 -3.96
C ILE A 57 7.70 -14.57 -3.60
N ASP A 58 8.58 -14.79 -4.56
CA ASP A 58 9.99 -14.47 -4.43
C ASP A 58 10.52 -13.98 -5.77
N VAL A 59 10.45 -12.68 -5.96
CA VAL A 59 10.74 -12.03 -7.25
C VAL A 59 11.65 -10.83 -7.05
N ARG A 60 12.65 -10.70 -7.92
CA ARG A 60 13.45 -9.47 -8.00
C ARG A 60 12.61 -8.36 -8.59
N LEU A 61 12.75 -7.17 -8.02
CA LEU A 61 12.11 -5.98 -8.53
C LEU A 61 13.08 -4.80 -8.56
N LYS A 62 12.87 -3.92 -9.53
CA LYS A 62 13.52 -2.61 -9.57
C LYS A 62 12.48 -1.58 -9.21
N VAL A 63 12.83 -0.71 -8.30
CA VAL A 63 11.99 0.39 -7.82
C VAL A 63 12.61 1.69 -8.25
N SER A 64 11.90 2.48 -9.02
CA SER A 64 12.31 3.83 -9.41
C SER A 64 11.47 4.85 -8.66
N PHE A 65 12.11 5.84 -8.05
CA PHE A 65 11.45 6.84 -7.21
C PHE A 65 12.12 8.21 -7.36
N PRO A 66 11.34 9.30 -7.23
CA PRO A 66 11.90 10.66 -7.23
C PRO A 66 12.65 10.91 -5.91
N ASN A 67 13.83 11.48 -6.01
CA ASN A 67 14.61 11.95 -4.86
C ASN A 67 15.41 13.18 -5.28
N ASP A 68 15.24 14.31 -4.58
CA ASP A 68 15.91 15.58 -4.83
C ASP A 68 15.88 16.04 -6.29
N GLY A 69 14.71 15.91 -6.94
CA GLY A 69 14.51 16.30 -8.34
C GLY A 69 15.16 15.37 -9.37
N LYS A 70 15.73 14.24 -8.92
CA LYS A 70 16.31 13.20 -9.78
C LYS A 70 15.54 11.90 -9.61
N ASN A 71 15.49 11.11 -10.67
CA ASN A 71 14.96 9.76 -10.60
C ASN A 71 16.06 8.81 -10.13
N ASN A 72 15.90 8.28 -8.93
CA ASN A 72 16.74 7.25 -8.37
C ASN A 72 16.10 5.88 -8.54
N TYR A 73 16.91 4.84 -8.46
CA TYR A 73 16.39 3.47 -8.47
C TYR A 73 17.11 2.61 -7.44
N ALA A 74 16.41 1.60 -6.97
CA ALA A 74 16.94 0.57 -6.09
C ALA A 74 16.46 -0.80 -6.56
N PHE A 75 17.28 -1.82 -6.32
CA PHE A 75 16.87 -3.20 -6.50
C PHE A 75 16.39 -3.76 -5.17
N GLY A 76 15.28 -4.46 -5.22
CA GLY A 76 14.68 -5.10 -4.06
C GLY A 76 14.19 -6.51 -4.39
N ARG A 77 13.47 -7.09 -3.45
CA ARG A 77 12.89 -8.42 -3.57
C ARG A 77 11.46 -8.42 -3.05
N ALA A 78 10.51 -8.74 -3.91
CA ALA A 78 9.12 -8.90 -3.53
C ALA A 78 8.93 -10.25 -2.84
N ASN A 79 8.24 -10.24 -1.70
CA ASN A 79 7.99 -11.42 -0.88
C ASN A 79 6.51 -11.77 -0.74
N SER A 80 5.62 -10.84 -1.06
CA SER A 80 4.18 -11.08 -1.04
C SER A 80 3.46 -10.29 -2.12
N LEU A 81 2.41 -10.87 -2.68
CA LEU A 81 1.58 -10.29 -3.73
C LEU A 81 0.11 -10.41 -3.35
N SER A 82 -0.66 -9.40 -3.66
CA SER A 82 -2.12 -9.40 -3.60
C SER A 82 -2.69 -8.64 -4.79
N ARG A 83 -4.00 -8.70 -5.00
CA ARG A 83 -4.65 -7.92 -6.06
C ARG A 83 -4.50 -6.41 -5.90
N GLY A 84 -4.31 -5.92 -4.67
CA GLY A 84 -4.21 -4.49 -4.40
C GLY A 84 -2.80 -3.98 -4.15
N GLY A 85 -1.80 -4.85 -4.04
CA GLY A 85 -0.45 -4.40 -3.72
C GLY A 85 0.58 -5.51 -3.59
N ILE A 86 1.80 -5.10 -3.31
CA ILE A 86 2.97 -5.96 -3.19
C ILE A 86 3.75 -5.60 -1.91
N GLY A 87 4.23 -6.62 -1.23
CA GLY A 87 5.19 -6.44 -0.14
C GLY A 87 6.60 -6.75 -0.64
N ALA A 88 7.55 -5.90 -0.29
CA ALA A 88 8.92 -6.04 -0.76
C ALA A 88 9.95 -5.62 0.28
N TYR A 89 11.13 -6.19 0.17
CA TYR A 89 12.34 -5.73 0.83
C TYR A 89 13.12 -4.85 -0.14
N ILE A 90 13.37 -3.59 0.25
CA ILE A 90 14.09 -2.61 -0.57
C ILE A 90 15.18 -2.00 0.32
N PRO A 91 16.48 -2.21 0.02
CA PRO A 91 17.58 -1.79 0.89
C PRO A 91 17.93 -0.30 0.72
N CYS A 92 16.92 0.56 0.76
CA CYS A 92 17.09 2.00 0.78
C CYS A 92 15.92 2.66 1.51
N THR A 93 16.07 3.89 1.94
CA THR A 93 15.01 4.63 2.63
C THR A 93 14.21 5.45 1.63
N ILE A 94 12.91 5.13 1.53
CA ILE A 94 11.96 5.85 0.68
C ILE A 94 10.78 6.27 1.58
N PRO A 95 10.40 7.55 1.61
CA PRO A 95 9.31 8.02 2.45
C PRO A 95 7.97 7.37 2.13
N VAL A 96 7.16 7.11 3.17
CA VAL A 96 5.77 6.68 3.00
C VAL A 96 4.98 7.76 2.27
N GLY A 97 4.08 7.37 1.37
CA GLY A 97 3.36 8.27 0.49
C GLY A 97 4.05 8.55 -0.85
N THR A 98 5.32 8.14 -1.02
CA THR A 98 6.01 8.31 -2.30
C THR A 98 5.41 7.41 -3.37
N THR A 99 5.14 7.99 -4.54
CA THR A 99 4.80 7.23 -5.75
C THR A 99 6.08 6.69 -6.38
N VAL A 100 6.07 5.41 -6.68
CA VAL A 100 7.21 4.69 -7.25
C VAL A 100 6.78 3.92 -8.48
N SER A 101 7.71 3.72 -9.42
CA SER A 101 7.53 2.83 -10.55
C SER A 101 8.25 1.51 -10.27
N LEU A 102 7.53 0.41 -10.46
CA LEU A 102 8.03 -0.95 -10.23
C LEU A 102 8.21 -1.65 -11.56
N GLU A 103 9.36 -2.30 -11.75
CA GLU A 103 9.68 -3.18 -12.86
C GLU A 103 9.99 -4.57 -12.31
N LEU A 104 9.21 -5.57 -12.68
CA LEU A 104 9.39 -6.95 -12.21
C LEU A 104 8.85 -7.97 -13.23
N THR A 105 9.36 -9.18 -13.16
CA THR A 105 8.84 -10.33 -13.95
C THR A 105 8.16 -11.29 -12.98
N PHE A 106 6.87 -11.52 -13.17
CA PHE A 106 6.13 -12.46 -12.34
C PHE A 106 6.50 -13.93 -12.63
N PRO A 107 6.44 -14.82 -11.62
CA PRO A 107 6.86 -16.23 -11.76
C PRO A 107 6.16 -16.97 -12.89
N TYR A 108 4.88 -16.69 -13.11
CA TYR A 108 4.06 -17.35 -14.16
C TYR A 108 3.84 -16.47 -15.39
N SER A 109 4.72 -15.48 -15.60
CA SER A 109 4.70 -14.62 -16.78
C SER A 109 6.10 -14.48 -17.35
N ALA A 110 6.23 -14.68 -18.65
CA ALA A 110 7.51 -14.45 -19.35
C ALA A 110 7.78 -12.96 -19.64
N LYS A 111 6.78 -12.10 -19.40
CA LYS A 111 6.87 -10.68 -19.70
C LYS A 111 7.23 -9.88 -18.44
N GLU A 112 8.01 -8.84 -18.63
CA GLU A 112 8.26 -7.82 -17.63
C GLU A 112 7.02 -6.96 -17.46
N ALA A 113 6.60 -6.77 -16.19
CA ALA A 113 5.53 -5.89 -15.83
C ALA A 113 6.08 -4.56 -15.31
N ARG A 114 5.52 -3.46 -15.80
CA ARG A 114 5.76 -2.10 -15.29
C ARG A 114 4.48 -1.57 -14.70
N LEU A 115 4.54 -1.11 -13.47
CA LEU A 115 3.37 -0.62 -12.75
C LEU A 115 3.74 0.49 -11.77
N GLU A 116 2.77 1.32 -11.47
CA GLU A 116 2.91 2.40 -10.49
C GLU A 116 2.30 1.96 -9.15
N ALA A 117 2.97 2.32 -8.07
CA ALA A 117 2.52 2.03 -6.72
C ALA A 117 2.85 3.19 -5.77
N VAL A 118 2.11 3.25 -4.66
CA VAL A 118 2.37 4.18 -3.56
C VAL A 118 2.87 3.38 -2.37
N ILE A 119 3.91 3.87 -1.72
CA ILE A 119 4.38 3.31 -0.46
C ILE A 119 3.37 3.62 0.65
N ARG A 120 2.77 2.60 1.24
CA ARG A 120 1.78 2.73 2.32
C ARG A 120 2.34 2.44 3.69
N THR A 121 3.27 1.50 3.76
CA THR A 121 3.91 1.13 5.03
C THR A 121 5.40 0.92 4.84
N CYS A 122 6.17 1.23 5.88
CA CYS A 122 7.60 1.01 5.95
C CYS A 122 7.94 0.52 7.36
N ASP A 123 8.61 -0.62 7.44
CA ASP A 123 9.16 -1.18 8.66
C ASP A 123 10.60 -1.62 8.39
N GLY A 124 11.55 -0.78 8.76
CA GLY A 124 12.95 -0.89 8.34
C GLY A 124 13.06 -0.85 6.80
N PHE A 125 13.48 -1.96 6.21
CA PHE A 125 13.56 -2.12 4.75
C PHE A 125 12.40 -2.91 4.16
N ARG A 126 11.39 -3.23 4.96
CA ARG A 126 10.16 -3.89 4.50
C ARG A 126 9.13 -2.85 4.13
N TYR A 127 8.70 -2.88 2.90
CA TYR A 127 7.75 -1.93 2.32
C TYR A 127 6.46 -2.64 1.92
N GLY A 128 5.33 -1.99 2.25
CA GLY A 128 4.03 -2.32 1.68
C GLY A 128 3.66 -1.27 0.64
N LEU A 129 3.49 -1.71 -0.60
CA LEU A 129 3.19 -0.87 -1.74
C LEU A 129 1.78 -1.19 -2.24
N GLU A 130 0.97 -0.16 -2.43
CA GLU A 130 -0.37 -0.27 -3.01
C GLU A 130 -0.30 0.10 -4.49
N PHE A 131 -0.83 -0.75 -5.34
CA PHE A 131 -0.90 -0.48 -6.77
C PHE A 131 -1.84 0.69 -7.05
N MET A 132 -1.43 1.54 -7.98
CA MET A 132 -2.26 2.66 -8.43
C MET A 132 -3.14 2.21 -9.60
N ARG A 133 -2.84 2.67 -10.78
CA ARG A 133 -3.56 2.30 -12.00
C ARG A 133 -2.89 1.09 -12.63
N LEU A 134 -3.62 -0.01 -12.74
CA LEU A 134 -3.17 -1.21 -13.41
C LEU A 134 -3.83 -1.27 -14.79
N SER A 135 -3.06 -1.61 -15.82
CA SER A 135 -3.63 -2.02 -17.11
C SER A 135 -4.28 -3.40 -16.96
N ASP A 136 -5.25 -3.69 -17.82
CA ASP A 136 -5.96 -4.98 -17.79
C ASP A 136 -4.97 -6.16 -17.92
N GLU A 137 -3.95 -6.03 -18.78
CA GLU A 137 -2.91 -7.05 -18.95
C GLU A 137 -2.14 -7.32 -17.64
N VAL A 138 -1.73 -6.26 -16.93
CA VAL A 138 -1.02 -6.40 -15.65
C VAL A 138 -1.94 -6.97 -14.57
N GLN A 139 -3.20 -6.57 -14.57
CA GLN A 139 -4.19 -7.09 -13.63
C GLN A 139 -4.43 -8.60 -13.83
N GLU A 140 -4.53 -9.07 -15.06
CA GLU A 140 -4.62 -10.50 -15.38
C GLU A 140 -3.36 -11.26 -14.94
N MET A 141 -2.18 -10.71 -15.17
CA MET A 141 -0.93 -11.31 -14.70
C MET A 141 -0.91 -11.43 -13.17
N ILE A 142 -1.34 -10.42 -12.43
CA ILE A 142 -1.43 -10.46 -10.97
C ILE A 142 -2.41 -11.53 -10.51
N VAL A 143 -3.61 -11.58 -11.09
CA VAL A 143 -4.63 -12.59 -10.74
C VAL A 143 -4.09 -14.00 -10.99
N LYS A 144 -3.46 -14.25 -12.12
CA LYS A 144 -2.87 -15.54 -12.46
C LYS A 144 -1.79 -15.96 -11.46
N ASN A 145 -0.94 -15.03 -11.06
CA ASN A 145 0.10 -15.29 -10.08
C ASN A 145 -0.46 -15.53 -8.68
N CYS A 146 -1.52 -14.82 -8.29
CA CYS A 146 -2.23 -15.05 -7.03
C CYS A 146 -2.93 -16.43 -7.00
N SER A 147 -3.42 -16.93 -8.12
CA SER A 147 -4.08 -18.23 -8.18
C SER A 147 -3.12 -19.42 -8.17
N GLY A 148 -1.88 -19.22 -8.60
CA GLY A 148 -0.85 -20.25 -8.68
C GLY A 148 0.12 -20.33 -7.51
N THR A 149 -0.02 -19.45 -6.51
CA THR A 149 0.90 -19.35 -5.38
C THR A 149 0.24 -19.66 -4.03
N GLU A 150 1.05 -20.04 -3.05
CA GLU A 150 0.61 -20.36 -1.70
C GLU A 150 0.09 -19.10 -0.98
N LEU A 151 -1.04 -19.25 -0.27
CA LEU A 151 -1.63 -18.19 0.55
C LEU A 151 -0.77 -17.95 1.79
N LEU A 152 -0.50 -16.71 2.08
CA LEU A 152 0.06 -16.27 3.36
C LEU A 152 -1.08 -16.09 4.37
N GLN A 153 -1.13 -16.97 5.35
CA GLN A 153 -2.04 -16.91 6.51
C GLN A 153 -1.65 -15.79 7.47
#